data_ad55458eece090a87b7403f8706ca3d2
#
_entry.id   ad55458eece090a87b7403f8706ca3d2
#
_cell.length_a   1.000
_cell.length_b   1.000
_cell.length_c   1.000
_cell.angle_alpha   90.00
_cell.angle_beta   90.00
_cell.angle_gamma   90.00
#
_symmetry.space_group_name_H-M   'P 1'
#
loop_
_entity.id
_entity.type
_entity.pdbx_description
1 polymer ?
#
loop_
_entity_poly.entity_id
_entity_poly.type
_entity_poly.pdbx_seq_one_letter_code
_entity_poly.pdbx_strand_id
1 'polypeptide(L)'
;IDTEASKAAPGVYAPLCQAYADEAAFLRDVPRLVIEHNIYGVDIDPRAAQIASLALWLRAQRAWHDMGVKSKNRPLIGRGHVIAAIAPPAERELRLQFAASLDKRDADLFEKTLQLLKGLPEFGVLLQVERELQRLIREVYVGKGAGLFASEEQANWQQAENRLRVALSEFSHAARSTYQGRLFAQDALQGLR
;
A
#
# COMPACT_ATOMS: atom_id res chain seq x y z
N ILE A 1 22.81 1.07 -12.78
CA ILE A 1 21.64 1.01 -11.85
C ILE A 1 20.89 -0.30 -12.09
N ASP A 2 20.49 -0.62 -13.33
CA ASP A 2 19.80 -1.87 -13.67
C ASP A 2 20.58 -3.13 -13.28
N THR A 3 21.89 -3.11 -13.52
CA THR A 3 22.77 -4.25 -13.25
C THR A 3 22.88 -4.55 -11.75
N GLU A 4 22.90 -3.53 -10.91
CA GLU A 4 22.98 -3.68 -9.46
C GLU A 4 21.66 -4.19 -8.87
N ALA A 5 20.51 -3.64 -9.30
CA ALA A 5 19.20 -4.13 -8.86
C ALA A 5 18.96 -5.59 -9.28
N SER A 6 19.34 -5.96 -10.49
CA SER A 6 19.22 -7.33 -11.00
C SER A 6 20.14 -8.31 -10.29
N LYS A 7 21.33 -7.89 -9.85
CA LYS A 7 22.23 -8.70 -9.03
C LYS A 7 21.72 -8.89 -7.60
N ALA A 8 21.15 -7.83 -7.01
CA ALA A 8 20.65 -7.86 -5.65
C ALA A 8 19.43 -8.77 -5.49
N ALA A 9 18.58 -8.89 -6.53
CA ALA A 9 17.39 -9.72 -6.50
C ALA A 9 17.17 -10.44 -7.85
N PRO A 10 17.95 -11.47 -8.16
CA PRO A 10 17.85 -12.20 -9.41
C PRO A 10 16.42 -12.78 -9.60
N GLY A 11 15.82 -12.53 -10.76
CA GLY A 11 14.48 -13.01 -11.08
C GLY A 11 13.32 -12.15 -10.56
N VAL A 12 13.59 -11.14 -9.71
CA VAL A 12 12.58 -10.18 -9.24
C VAL A 12 12.55 -8.93 -10.13
N TYR A 13 13.72 -8.48 -10.57
CA TYR A 13 13.84 -7.30 -11.42
C TYR A 13 14.43 -7.69 -12.78
N ALA A 14 13.66 -7.51 -13.83
CA ALA A 14 14.20 -7.57 -15.19
C ALA A 14 14.99 -6.28 -15.48
N PRO A 15 16.15 -6.35 -16.14
CA PRO A 15 16.87 -5.15 -16.60
C PRO A 15 15.96 -4.27 -17.47
N LEU A 16 15.99 -2.96 -17.28
CA LEU A 16 15.19 -2.02 -18.07
C LEU A 16 15.46 -2.12 -19.57
N CYS A 17 16.68 -2.43 -19.95
CA CYS A 17 17.05 -2.69 -21.35
C CYS A 17 16.32 -3.88 -21.99
N GLN A 18 15.76 -4.80 -21.21
CA GLN A 18 14.92 -5.89 -21.73
C GLN A 18 13.44 -5.49 -21.84
N ALA A 19 13.01 -4.45 -21.09
CA ALA A 19 11.64 -3.99 -21.06
C ALA A 19 11.33 -2.94 -22.17
N TYR A 20 12.38 -2.26 -22.69
CA TYR A 20 12.24 -1.20 -23.67
C TYR A 20 13.08 -1.46 -24.92
N ALA A 21 12.51 -1.14 -26.07
CA ALA A 21 13.18 -1.35 -27.36
C ALA A 21 14.42 -0.44 -27.55
N ASP A 22 14.34 0.78 -27.00
CA ASP A 22 15.41 1.77 -27.07
C ASP A 22 15.30 2.80 -25.92
N GLU A 23 16.33 3.62 -25.77
CA GLU A 23 16.38 4.68 -24.76
C GLU A 23 15.26 5.69 -24.91
N ALA A 24 14.85 6.03 -26.13
CA ALA A 24 13.79 7.00 -26.37
C ALA A 24 12.43 6.46 -25.91
N ALA A 25 12.19 5.17 -26.09
CA ALA A 25 10.99 4.50 -25.54
C ALA A 25 10.99 4.51 -24.01
N PHE A 26 12.12 4.24 -23.39
CA PHE A 26 12.27 4.33 -21.93
C PHE A 26 12.04 5.76 -21.43
N LEU A 27 12.74 6.76 -21.98
CA LEU A 27 12.59 8.16 -21.55
C LEU A 27 11.17 8.66 -21.69
N ARG A 28 10.45 8.24 -22.74
CA ARG A 28 9.03 8.57 -22.90
C ARG A 28 8.16 7.98 -21.79
N ASP A 29 8.52 6.82 -21.24
CA ASP A 29 7.77 6.14 -20.19
C ASP A 29 8.14 6.62 -18.76
N VAL A 30 9.28 7.27 -18.59
CA VAL A 30 9.78 7.75 -17.28
C VAL A 30 8.73 8.54 -16.48
N PRO A 31 7.96 9.51 -17.05
CA PRO A 31 6.96 10.24 -16.27
C PRO A 31 5.88 9.32 -15.66
N ARG A 32 5.48 8.27 -16.36
CA ARG A 32 4.55 7.25 -15.84
C ARG A 32 5.19 6.43 -14.73
N LEU A 33 6.39 5.91 -14.96
CA LEU A 33 7.12 5.09 -14.00
C LEU A 33 7.38 5.82 -12.67
N VAL A 34 7.71 7.11 -12.75
CA VAL A 34 7.93 7.94 -11.56
C VAL A 34 6.65 8.03 -10.71
N ILE A 35 5.50 8.24 -11.33
CA ILE A 35 4.23 8.34 -10.60
C ILE A 35 3.80 6.98 -10.04
N GLU A 36 3.97 5.91 -10.81
CA GLU A 36 3.48 4.58 -10.43
C GLU A 36 4.40 3.84 -9.47
N HIS A 37 5.69 4.21 -9.39
CA HIS A 37 6.65 3.40 -8.63
C HIS A 37 7.56 4.18 -7.68
N ASN A 38 7.67 5.52 -7.82
CA ASN A 38 8.65 6.28 -7.06
C ASN A 38 8.05 7.34 -6.13
N ILE A 39 6.80 7.77 -6.36
CA ILE A 39 6.18 8.82 -5.55
C ILE A 39 5.10 8.22 -4.68
N TYR A 40 5.31 8.28 -3.37
CA TYR A 40 4.36 7.87 -2.35
C TYR A 40 4.04 9.06 -1.46
N GLY A 41 2.77 9.25 -1.14
CA GLY A 41 2.33 10.33 -0.29
C GLY A 41 1.10 9.95 0.52
N VAL A 42 1.05 10.42 1.77
CA VAL A 42 -0.11 10.26 2.65
C VAL A 42 -0.50 11.63 3.17
N ASP A 43 -1.75 11.98 3.05
CA ASP A 43 -2.32 13.22 3.61
C ASP A 43 -3.52 12.89 4.49
N ILE A 44 -3.80 13.72 5.47
CA ILE A 44 -5.01 13.60 6.32
C ILE A 44 -6.24 14.20 5.64
N ASP A 45 -6.06 15.12 4.68
CA ASP A 45 -7.16 15.70 3.90
C ASP A 45 -7.32 15.00 2.55
N PRO A 46 -8.45 14.32 2.31
CA PRO A 46 -8.72 13.67 1.02
C PRO A 46 -8.65 14.61 -0.18
N ARG A 47 -8.99 15.89 0.01
CA ARG A 47 -8.93 16.90 -1.06
C ARG A 47 -7.49 17.25 -1.40
N ALA A 48 -6.63 17.36 -0.39
CA ALA A 48 -5.20 17.56 -0.60
C ALA A 48 -4.57 16.40 -1.38
N ALA A 49 -4.90 15.16 -1.02
CA ALA A 49 -4.46 13.97 -1.74
C ALA A 49 -4.93 13.97 -3.22
N GLN A 50 -6.19 14.38 -3.48
CA GLN A 50 -6.71 14.51 -4.85
C GLN A 50 -5.99 15.61 -5.66
N ILE A 51 -5.75 16.76 -5.04
CA ILE A 51 -5.01 17.87 -5.68
C ILE A 51 -3.58 17.44 -5.99
N ALA A 52 -2.90 16.77 -5.06
CA ALA A 52 -1.55 16.28 -5.26
C ALA A 52 -1.50 15.25 -6.41
N SER A 53 -2.45 14.30 -6.46
CA SER A 53 -2.57 13.33 -7.55
C SER A 53 -2.77 14.02 -8.91
N LEU A 54 -3.64 15.03 -8.98
CA LEU A 54 -3.85 15.81 -10.19
C LEU A 54 -2.58 16.59 -10.58
N ALA A 55 -1.89 17.18 -9.60
CA ALA A 55 -0.65 17.92 -9.86
C ALA A 55 0.44 17.02 -10.44
N LEU A 56 0.60 15.80 -9.92
CA LEU A 56 1.52 14.80 -10.45
C LEU A 56 1.16 14.41 -11.89
N TRP A 57 -0.12 14.18 -12.15
CA TRP A 57 -0.59 13.89 -13.50
C TRP A 57 -0.30 15.04 -14.48
N LEU A 58 -0.56 16.29 -14.08
CA LEU A 58 -0.26 17.47 -14.89
C LEU A 58 1.25 17.61 -15.16
N ARG A 59 2.10 17.29 -14.17
CA ARG A 59 3.56 17.29 -14.36
C ARG A 59 4.00 16.27 -15.40
N ALA A 60 3.43 15.07 -15.39
CA ALA A 60 3.71 14.06 -16.42
C ALA A 60 3.23 14.55 -17.82
N GLN A 61 2.02 15.13 -17.89
CA GLN A 61 1.51 15.67 -19.14
C GLN A 61 2.43 16.78 -19.68
N ARG A 62 2.95 17.64 -18.80
CA ARG A 62 3.91 18.67 -19.17
C ARG A 62 5.24 18.09 -19.66
N ALA A 63 5.78 17.09 -18.96
CA ALA A 63 7.01 16.43 -19.38
C ALA A 63 6.88 15.82 -20.79
N TRP A 64 5.79 15.14 -21.09
CA TRP A 64 5.53 14.63 -22.45
C TRP A 64 5.36 15.73 -23.50
N HIS A 65 4.71 16.83 -23.12
CA HIS A 65 4.61 17.98 -24.02
C HIS A 65 5.98 18.55 -24.38
N ASP A 66 6.85 18.72 -23.38
CA ASP A 66 8.21 19.26 -23.56
C ASP A 66 9.10 18.31 -24.37
N MET A 67 8.83 16.99 -24.32
CA MET A 67 9.43 15.96 -25.19
C MET A 67 8.80 15.88 -26.58
N GLY A 68 7.80 16.72 -26.92
CA GLY A 68 7.10 16.68 -28.20
C GLY A 68 6.17 15.46 -28.39
N VAL A 69 5.83 14.72 -27.32
CA VAL A 69 4.96 13.55 -27.40
C VAL A 69 3.50 13.97 -27.56
N LYS A 70 2.90 13.66 -28.71
CA LYS A 70 1.47 13.93 -28.99
C LYS A 70 0.57 13.20 -28.00
N SER A 71 -0.57 13.82 -27.61
CA SER A 71 -1.48 13.29 -26.58
C SER A 71 -1.89 11.84 -26.81
N LYS A 72 -2.16 11.43 -28.05
CA LYS A 72 -2.55 10.07 -28.43
C LYS A 72 -1.46 9.01 -28.22
N ASN A 73 -0.19 9.45 -28.11
CA ASN A 73 0.97 8.57 -27.95
C ASN A 73 1.54 8.61 -26.54
N ARG A 74 0.89 9.32 -25.61
CA ARG A 74 1.33 9.39 -24.21
C ARG A 74 0.97 8.08 -23.50
N PRO A 75 1.91 7.52 -22.71
CA PRO A 75 1.60 6.36 -21.88
C PRO A 75 0.44 6.66 -20.93
N LEU A 76 -0.44 5.69 -20.75
CA LEU A 76 -1.48 5.76 -19.73
C LEU A 76 -0.84 5.63 -18.35
N ILE A 77 -1.10 6.60 -17.48
CA ILE A 77 -0.75 6.48 -16.07
C ILE A 77 -1.85 5.65 -15.41
N GLY A 78 -1.45 4.55 -14.81
CA GLY A 78 -2.33 3.72 -14.01
C GLY A 78 -2.60 4.37 -12.66
N ARG A 79 -2.12 3.79 -11.60
CA ARG A 79 -2.42 4.25 -10.25
C ARG A 79 -1.20 4.88 -9.58
N GLY A 80 -1.34 6.12 -9.13
CA GLY A 80 -0.38 6.75 -8.23
C GLY A 80 -0.60 6.33 -6.77
N HIS A 81 0.40 6.59 -5.92
CA HIS A 81 0.40 6.21 -4.51
C HIS A 81 0.28 7.41 -3.57
N VAL A 82 -0.50 8.43 -3.98
CA VAL A 82 -0.90 9.52 -3.10
C VAL A 82 -2.28 9.19 -2.54
N ILE A 83 -2.35 8.97 -1.24
CA ILE A 83 -3.53 8.47 -0.55
C ILE A 83 -3.97 9.39 0.58
N ALA A 84 -5.26 9.31 0.95
CA ALA A 84 -5.78 9.96 2.14
C ALA A 84 -5.77 8.98 3.32
N ALA A 85 -5.31 9.46 4.48
CA ALA A 85 -5.40 8.73 5.74
C ALA A 85 -6.83 8.81 6.27
N ILE A 86 -7.63 7.79 6.01
CA ILE A 86 -9.03 7.71 6.46
C ILE A 86 -9.22 6.61 7.48
N ALA A 87 -10.12 6.85 8.45
CA ALA A 87 -10.48 5.84 9.42
C ALA A 87 -11.10 4.61 8.75
N PRO A 88 -10.81 3.40 9.24
CA PRO A 88 -11.47 2.19 8.76
C PRO A 88 -12.98 2.27 9.01
N PRO A 89 -13.80 1.51 8.25
CA PRO A 89 -15.25 1.46 8.44
C PRO A 89 -15.60 1.16 9.90
N ALA A 90 -16.48 1.98 10.49
CA ALA A 90 -16.84 1.90 11.90
C ALA A 90 -18.03 0.96 12.20
N GLU A 91 -18.54 0.24 11.19
CA GLU A 91 -19.69 -0.66 11.32
C GLU A 91 -19.36 -1.83 12.25
N ARG A 92 -19.84 -1.71 13.48
CA ARG A 92 -19.56 -2.67 14.56
C ARG A 92 -20.01 -4.07 14.21
N GLU A 93 -21.21 -4.22 13.64
CA GLU A 93 -21.76 -5.53 13.30
C GLU A 93 -20.94 -6.24 12.22
N LEU A 94 -20.63 -5.54 11.13
CA LEU A 94 -19.80 -6.09 10.06
C LEU A 94 -18.42 -6.50 10.57
N ARG A 95 -17.82 -5.68 11.43
CA ARG A 95 -16.52 -5.97 12.04
C ARG A 95 -16.57 -7.21 12.93
N LEU A 96 -17.60 -7.34 13.78
CA LEU A 96 -17.76 -8.50 14.66
C LEU A 96 -18.05 -9.77 13.87
N GLN A 97 -18.90 -9.70 12.83
CA GLN A 97 -19.17 -10.82 11.95
C GLN A 97 -17.91 -11.29 11.22
N PHE A 98 -17.12 -10.34 10.73
CA PHE A 98 -15.88 -10.65 10.04
C PHE A 98 -14.84 -11.24 11.00
N ALA A 99 -14.63 -10.65 12.18
CA ALA A 99 -13.73 -11.18 13.20
C ALA A 99 -14.13 -12.60 13.65
N ALA A 100 -15.43 -12.90 13.73
CA ALA A 100 -15.92 -14.24 14.07
C ALA A 100 -15.62 -15.30 13.00
N SER A 101 -15.33 -14.90 11.76
CA SER A 101 -14.92 -15.81 10.68
C SER A 101 -13.43 -16.17 10.70
N LEU A 102 -12.63 -15.45 11.48
CA LEU A 102 -11.19 -15.65 11.61
C LEU A 102 -10.89 -16.56 12.81
N ASP A 103 -9.69 -17.16 12.80
CA ASP A 103 -9.22 -17.82 14.02
C ASP A 103 -8.96 -16.79 15.14
N LYS A 104 -8.90 -17.26 16.39
CA LYS A 104 -8.82 -16.38 17.57
C LYS A 104 -7.63 -15.43 17.55
N ARG A 105 -6.47 -15.85 17.02
CA ARG A 105 -5.26 -15.01 16.98
C ARG A 105 -5.36 -13.99 15.85
N ASP A 106 -5.81 -14.43 14.68
CA ASP A 106 -6.01 -13.55 13.53
C ASP A 106 -7.12 -12.52 13.81
N ALA A 107 -8.18 -12.90 14.53
CA ALA A 107 -9.23 -11.99 14.99
C ALA A 107 -8.70 -10.92 15.96
N ASP A 108 -7.88 -11.29 16.94
CA ASP A 108 -7.26 -10.35 17.88
C ASP A 108 -6.32 -9.39 17.16
N LEU A 109 -5.50 -9.88 16.24
CA LEU A 109 -4.61 -9.06 15.42
C LEU A 109 -5.40 -8.11 14.52
N PHE A 110 -6.46 -8.60 13.87
CA PHE A 110 -7.34 -7.80 13.03
C PHE A 110 -8.00 -6.65 13.82
N GLU A 111 -8.56 -6.92 14.99
CA GLU A 111 -9.19 -5.92 15.84
C GLU A 111 -8.17 -4.87 16.33
N LYS A 112 -6.99 -5.29 16.80
CA LYS A 112 -5.91 -4.39 17.21
C LYS A 112 -5.43 -3.51 16.05
N THR A 113 -5.34 -4.08 14.85
CA THR A 113 -4.96 -3.34 13.64
C THR A 113 -6.02 -2.30 13.28
N LEU A 114 -7.30 -2.64 13.32
CA LEU A 114 -8.36 -1.66 13.09
C LEU A 114 -8.36 -0.53 14.12
N GLN A 115 -8.05 -0.81 15.39
CA GLN A 115 -7.89 0.23 16.42
C GLN A 115 -6.71 1.15 16.12
N LEU A 116 -5.57 0.60 15.71
CA LEU A 116 -4.41 1.39 15.27
C LEU A 116 -4.77 2.30 14.09
N LEU A 117 -5.44 1.76 13.07
CA LEU A 117 -5.83 2.51 11.88
C LEU A 117 -6.86 3.61 12.14
N LYS A 118 -7.61 3.56 13.24
CA LYS A 118 -8.51 4.67 13.62
C LYS A 118 -7.79 5.99 13.87
N GLY A 119 -6.53 5.94 14.30
CA GLY A 119 -5.70 7.12 14.51
C GLY A 119 -5.15 7.75 13.23
N LEU A 120 -5.25 7.09 12.07
CA LEU A 120 -4.70 7.59 10.81
C LEU A 120 -5.17 9.00 10.42
N PRO A 121 -6.47 9.36 10.53
CA PRO A 121 -6.94 10.69 10.18
C PRO A 121 -6.37 11.81 11.05
N GLU A 122 -5.94 11.48 12.28
CA GLU A 122 -5.40 12.46 13.23
C GLU A 122 -3.88 12.58 13.14
N PHE A 123 -3.18 11.46 13.01
CA PHE A 123 -1.72 11.38 13.09
C PHE A 123 -1.03 11.18 11.74
N GLY A 124 -1.74 10.69 10.73
CA GLY A 124 -1.18 10.43 9.40
C GLY A 124 0.10 9.57 9.47
N VAL A 125 1.16 10.03 8.82
CA VAL A 125 2.46 9.32 8.79
C VAL A 125 3.16 9.25 10.15
N LEU A 126 2.82 10.12 11.10
CA LEU A 126 3.37 10.08 12.45
C LEU A 126 2.98 8.82 13.23
N LEU A 127 1.90 8.16 12.83
CA LEU A 127 1.44 6.91 13.43
C LEU A 127 2.42 5.75 13.22
N GLN A 128 3.34 5.84 12.26
CA GLN A 128 4.33 4.79 11.95
C GLN A 128 3.71 3.39 11.88
N VAL A 129 2.64 3.27 11.11
CA VAL A 129 1.79 2.06 11.04
C VAL A 129 2.61 0.79 10.83
N GLU A 130 3.64 0.83 9.98
CA GLU A 130 4.49 -0.33 9.70
C GLU A 130 5.18 -0.85 10.98
N ARG A 131 5.75 0.05 11.79
CA ARG A 131 6.45 -0.33 13.04
C ARG A 131 5.47 -0.86 14.09
N GLU A 132 4.34 -0.19 14.24
CA GLU A 132 3.30 -0.60 15.19
C GLU A 132 2.63 -1.91 14.77
N LEU A 133 2.40 -2.11 13.48
CA LEU A 133 1.87 -3.37 12.94
C LEU A 133 2.83 -4.54 13.22
N GLN A 134 4.12 -4.34 12.98
CA GLN A 134 5.13 -5.33 13.31
C GLN A 134 5.15 -5.67 14.80
N ARG A 135 5.00 -4.66 15.66
CA ARG A 135 4.90 -4.86 17.11
C ARG A 135 3.66 -5.66 17.49
N LEU A 136 2.50 -5.34 16.92
CA LEU A 136 1.25 -6.05 17.15
C LEU A 136 1.32 -7.51 16.72
N ILE A 137 1.88 -7.80 15.56
CA ILE A 137 2.07 -9.16 15.07
C ILE A 137 2.94 -9.97 16.05
N ARG A 138 4.06 -9.41 16.49
CA ARG A 138 4.92 -10.06 17.48
C ARG A 138 4.20 -10.32 18.80
N GLU A 139 3.46 -9.34 19.30
CA GLU A 139 2.69 -9.48 20.55
C GLU A 139 1.67 -10.61 20.49
N VAL A 140 0.96 -10.75 19.37
CA VAL A 140 -0.11 -11.74 19.21
C VAL A 140 0.44 -13.14 18.93
N TYR A 141 1.50 -13.26 18.12
CA TYR A 141 1.99 -14.55 17.65
C TYR A 141 3.17 -15.12 18.44
N VAL A 142 4.06 -14.26 18.94
CA VAL A 142 5.28 -14.70 19.63
C VAL A 142 5.12 -14.72 21.14
N GLY A 143 4.24 -13.89 21.70
CA GLY A 143 4.05 -13.79 23.13
C GLY A 143 5.27 -13.24 23.88
N LYS A 144 5.12 -12.99 25.19
CA LYS A 144 6.19 -12.44 26.04
C LYS A 144 7.14 -13.54 26.53
N GLY A 145 7.90 -14.21 25.67
CA GLY A 145 8.78 -15.26 26.16
C GLY A 145 9.62 -16.07 25.17
N ALA A 146 9.48 -15.85 23.89
CA ALA A 146 10.19 -16.65 22.89
C ALA A 146 11.54 -16.02 22.52
N GLY A 147 12.62 -16.51 23.11
CA GLY A 147 13.98 -16.00 22.87
C GLY A 147 14.94 -16.95 22.15
N LEU A 148 14.55 -18.19 21.83
CA LEU A 148 15.49 -19.21 21.32
C LEU A 148 15.17 -19.81 19.94
N PHE A 149 14.05 -19.48 19.30
CA PHE A 149 13.61 -20.10 18.03
C PHE A 149 13.36 -19.08 16.90
N ALA A 150 14.35 -18.24 16.62
CA ALA A 150 14.23 -17.09 15.70
C ALA A 150 13.87 -17.46 14.24
N SER A 151 14.16 -18.66 13.76
CA SER A 151 13.92 -19.04 12.35
C SER A 151 12.49 -19.52 12.07
N GLU A 152 11.89 -20.29 13.00
CA GLU A 152 10.48 -20.69 12.88
C GLU A 152 9.54 -19.50 13.15
N GLU A 153 9.94 -18.60 14.04
CA GLU A 153 9.24 -17.36 14.34
C GLU A 153 9.14 -16.44 13.12
N GLN A 154 10.19 -16.36 12.31
CA GLN A 154 10.23 -15.49 11.14
C GLN A 154 9.30 -15.98 10.00
N ALA A 155 9.22 -17.29 9.80
CA ALA A 155 8.28 -17.89 8.85
C ALA A 155 6.82 -17.71 9.29
N ASN A 156 6.53 -17.91 10.56
CA ASN A 156 5.20 -17.68 11.15
C ASN A 156 4.78 -16.20 11.08
N TRP A 157 5.74 -15.29 11.16
CA TRP A 157 5.50 -13.86 11.12
C TRP A 157 5.09 -13.37 9.73
N GLN A 158 5.80 -13.79 8.67
CA GLN A 158 5.44 -13.47 7.29
C GLN A 158 4.07 -14.03 6.90
N GLN A 159 3.76 -15.23 7.37
CA GLN A 159 2.44 -15.83 7.17
C GLN A 159 1.34 -15.03 7.90
N ALA A 160 1.57 -14.58 9.12
CA ALA A 160 0.63 -13.75 9.88
C ALA A 160 0.37 -12.41 9.19
N GLU A 161 1.42 -11.76 8.66
CA GLU A 161 1.28 -10.52 7.90
C GLU A 161 0.44 -10.74 6.63
N ASN A 162 0.70 -11.82 5.89
CA ASN A 162 -0.07 -12.13 4.70
C ASN A 162 -1.55 -12.43 5.02
N ARG A 163 -1.84 -13.20 6.08
CA ARG A 163 -3.22 -13.46 6.52
C ARG A 163 -3.92 -12.16 6.92
N LEU A 164 -3.24 -11.28 7.64
CA LEU A 164 -3.79 -9.99 8.02
C LEU A 164 -4.09 -9.12 6.79
N ARG A 165 -3.20 -9.07 5.79
CA ARG A 165 -3.44 -8.34 4.53
C ARG A 165 -4.67 -8.88 3.80
N VAL A 166 -4.80 -10.20 3.71
CA VAL A 166 -5.97 -10.84 3.10
C VAL A 166 -7.23 -10.47 3.89
N ALA A 167 -7.22 -10.61 5.22
CA ALA A 167 -8.35 -10.28 6.07
C ALA A 167 -8.77 -8.80 5.94
N LEU A 168 -7.83 -7.86 5.95
CA LEU A 168 -8.12 -6.43 5.74
C LEU A 168 -8.68 -6.15 4.34
N SER A 169 -8.17 -6.84 3.32
CA SER A 169 -8.69 -6.73 1.95
C SER A 169 -10.12 -7.22 1.84
N GLU A 170 -10.41 -8.40 2.38
CA GLU A 170 -11.75 -8.99 2.39
C GLU A 170 -12.75 -8.14 3.19
N PHE A 171 -12.32 -7.66 4.38
CA PHE A 171 -13.13 -6.74 5.17
C PHE A 171 -13.44 -5.45 4.41
N SER A 172 -12.46 -4.86 3.73
CA SER A 172 -12.67 -3.65 2.93
C SER A 172 -13.63 -3.89 1.76
N HIS A 173 -13.58 -5.09 1.15
CA HIS A 173 -14.52 -5.50 0.11
C HIS A 173 -15.94 -5.67 0.66
N ALA A 174 -16.09 -6.28 1.82
CA ALA A 174 -17.39 -6.42 2.50
C ALA A 174 -17.97 -5.07 2.92
N ALA A 175 -17.12 -4.12 3.32
CA ALA A 175 -17.52 -2.78 3.73
C ALA A 175 -17.82 -1.81 2.56
N ARG A 176 -17.68 -2.23 1.31
CA ARG A 176 -17.89 -1.37 0.11
C ARG A 176 -19.30 -0.83 -0.06
N SER A 177 -20.28 -1.34 0.67
CA SER A 177 -21.64 -0.80 0.68
C SER A 177 -21.70 0.60 1.29
N THR A 178 -20.75 0.97 2.16
CA THR A 178 -20.66 2.27 2.80
C THR A 178 -19.70 3.21 2.05
N TYR A 179 -19.94 4.52 2.19
CA TYR A 179 -19.04 5.53 1.63
C TYR A 179 -17.62 5.43 2.23
N GLN A 180 -17.53 5.28 3.56
CA GLN A 180 -16.26 5.10 4.25
C GLN A 180 -15.53 3.83 3.82
N GLY A 181 -16.24 2.72 3.67
CA GLY A 181 -15.68 1.47 3.19
C GLY A 181 -15.11 1.57 1.77
N ARG A 182 -15.76 2.32 0.90
CA ARG A 182 -15.25 2.56 -0.47
C ARG A 182 -13.95 3.36 -0.46
N LEU A 183 -13.88 4.41 0.36
CA LEU A 183 -12.65 5.20 0.52
C LEU A 183 -11.52 4.37 1.13
N PHE A 184 -11.82 3.63 2.20
CA PHE A 184 -10.85 2.75 2.84
C PHE A 184 -10.31 1.68 1.88
N ALA A 185 -11.16 1.05 1.08
CA ALA A 185 -10.75 0.06 0.09
C ALA A 185 -9.84 0.65 -1.01
N GLN A 186 -10.06 1.92 -1.36
CA GLN A 186 -9.26 2.57 -2.39
C GLN A 186 -7.89 3.04 -1.89
N ASP A 187 -7.82 3.59 -0.68
CA ASP A 187 -6.68 4.38 -0.24
C ASP A 187 -5.86 3.72 0.88
N ALA A 188 -6.49 3.18 1.92
CA ALA A 188 -5.76 2.69 3.09
C ALA A 188 -5.00 1.37 2.85
N LEU A 189 -5.57 0.44 2.08
CA LEU A 189 -4.90 -0.85 1.80
C LEU A 189 -3.73 -0.75 0.83
N GLN A 190 -3.59 0.36 0.12
CA GLN A 190 -2.49 0.56 -0.81
C GLN A 190 -1.26 1.15 -0.14
N GLY A 191 -1.44 1.90 0.94
CA GLY A 191 -0.35 2.35 1.80
C GLY A 191 0.33 1.22 2.58
N LEU A 192 -0.28 0.02 2.64
CA LEU A 192 0.28 -1.17 3.29
C LEU A 192 1.04 -2.09 2.30
N ARG A 193 1.14 -1.73 1.04
CA ARG A 193 1.97 -2.41 0.02
C ARG A 193 3.30 -1.72 -0.13
#